data_635f37c04342e7a210999af9cbecf588
#
_entry.id   635f37c04342e7a210999af9cbecf588
#
_cell.length_a   1.000
_cell.length_b   1.000
_cell.length_c   1.000
_cell.angle_alpha   90.00
_cell.angle_beta   90.00
_cell.angle_gamma   90.00
#
_symmetry.space_group_name_H-M   'P 1'
#
loop_
_entity.id
_entity.type
_entity.pdbx_description
1 polymer ?
#
loop_
_entity_poly.entity_id
_entity_poly.type
_entity_poly.pdbx_seq_one_letter_code
_entity_poly.pdbx_strand_id
1 'polypeptide(L)'
;VLKNVSFGVRSGMIFGIAGVQGNGQVELIDLMTRKRAVREGDIRLNGTSIKKLSIQDIRKMQFGYVPEDRIEQGIAGQESIAENMVSNRYATSEFCRGGLLDYKKIEEFADENIQEYEIRCSGNKQKVGMLSGGNMQKVVVARECSHDPQVLIAEQPTRGVDVGAAHIIHKKIMELRNEGCAVLLVSADLSEALKLSDVIAVMYEGEIVAYFDNTEGLNEEKLGLYMLGLERHSEEQIRRARG
;
A
#
# COMPACT_ATOMS: atom_id res chain seq x y z
N VAL A 1 -1.74 -15.82 13.74
CA VAL A 1 -2.54 -16.61 12.79
C VAL A 1 -3.85 -15.88 12.56
N LEU A 2 -4.24 -15.67 11.31
CA LEU A 2 -5.52 -15.06 10.96
C LEU A 2 -6.68 -16.02 11.25
N LYS A 3 -7.81 -15.48 11.73
CA LYS A 3 -9.00 -16.24 12.09
C LYS A 3 -10.21 -15.65 11.36
N ASN A 4 -10.68 -16.31 10.31
CA ASN A 4 -11.90 -15.94 9.56
C ASN A 4 -11.95 -14.46 9.08
N VAL A 5 -10.80 -13.90 8.67
CA VAL A 5 -10.75 -12.54 8.12
C VAL A 5 -11.42 -12.53 6.76
N SER A 6 -12.43 -11.67 6.60
CA SER A 6 -13.20 -11.54 5.35
C SER A 6 -13.62 -10.10 5.15
N PHE A 7 -13.22 -9.48 4.06
CA PHE A 7 -13.61 -8.12 3.68
C PHE A 7 -13.48 -7.91 2.17
N GLY A 8 -14.07 -6.82 1.67
CA GLY A 8 -13.95 -6.39 0.29
C GLY A 8 -13.56 -4.91 0.20
N VAL A 9 -12.68 -4.58 -0.75
CA VAL A 9 -12.29 -3.21 -1.07
C VAL A 9 -12.84 -2.86 -2.45
N ARG A 10 -13.61 -1.79 -2.55
CA ARG A 10 -14.22 -1.36 -3.81
C ARG A 10 -13.32 -0.36 -4.54
N SER A 11 -13.45 -0.32 -5.86
CA SER A 11 -12.84 0.73 -6.68
C SER A 11 -13.24 2.12 -6.15
N GLY A 12 -12.27 3.05 -6.09
CA GLY A 12 -12.49 4.40 -5.60
C GLY A 12 -12.71 4.50 -4.08
N MET A 13 -12.23 3.50 -3.31
CA MET A 13 -12.37 3.46 -1.86
C MET A 13 -11.01 3.26 -1.19
N ILE A 14 -10.79 3.94 -0.07
CA ILE A 14 -9.72 3.64 0.88
C ILE A 14 -10.31 2.84 2.04
N PHE A 15 -9.95 1.56 2.13
CA PHE A 15 -10.28 0.67 3.23
C PHE A 15 -9.13 0.67 4.23
N GLY A 16 -9.32 1.31 5.39
CA GLY A 16 -8.35 1.37 6.46
C GLY A 16 -8.39 0.11 7.34
N ILE A 17 -7.23 -0.42 7.68
CA ILE A 17 -7.08 -1.42 8.74
C ILE A 17 -6.30 -0.78 9.87
N ALA A 18 -6.96 -0.59 11.02
CA ALA A 18 -6.36 -0.15 12.27
C ALA A 18 -6.09 -1.36 13.18
N GLY A 19 -5.04 -1.25 13.99
CA GLY A 19 -4.73 -2.30 14.97
C GLY A 19 -3.33 -2.11 15.56
N VAL A 20 -3.12 -2.55 16.79
CA VAL A 20 -1.78 -2.57 17.40
C VAL A 20 -0.92 -3.59 16.66
N GLN A 21 0.36 -3.28 16.47
CA GLN A 21 1.31 -4.19 15.81
C GLN A 21 1.27 -5.60 16.44
N GLY A 22 1.27 -6.63 15.59
CA GLY A 22 1.19 -8.03 16.01
C GLY A 22 -0.23 -8.61 16.04
N ASN A 23 -1.25 -7.85 15.68
CA ASN A 23 -2.65 -8.32 15.66
C ASN A 23 -3.07 -8.98 14.33
N GLY A 24 -2.13 -9.31 13.43
CA GLY A 24 -2.40 -10.06 12.21
C GLY A 24 -2.29 -9.25 10.92
N GLN A 25 -2.01 -7.95 10.99
CA GLN A 25 -1.89 -7.08 9.80
C GLN A 25 -0.76 -7.55 8.88
N VAL A 26 0.43 -7.86 9.44
CA VAL A 26 1.59 -8.34 8.69
C VAL A 26 1.26 -9.66 7.98
N GLU A 27 0.63 -10.61 8.69
CA GLU A 27 0.21 -11.87 8.11
C GLU A 27 -0.78 -11.69 6.96
N LEU A 28 -1.71 -10.74 7.09
CA LEU A 28 -2.67 -10.41 6.06
C LEU A 28 -1.97 -9.86 4.80
N ILE A 29 -1.09 -8.89 4.97
CA ILE A 29 -0.30 -8.31 3.88
C ILE A 29 0.59 -9.36 3.22
N ASP A 30 1.27 -10.21 3.99
CA ASP A 30 2.10 -11.29 3.47
C ASP A 30 1.32 -12.27 2.59
N LEU A 31 0.05 -12.56 2.94
CA LEU A 31 -0.82 -13.40 2.11
C LEU A 31 -1.24 -12.68 0.83
N MET A 32 -1.60 -11.39 0.92
CA MET A 32 -2.04 -10.60 -0.23
C MET A 32 -0.91 -10.30 -1.21
N THR A 33 0.32 -10.10 -0.70
CA THR A 33 1.53 -9.88 -1.50
C THR A 33 2.24 -11.18 -1.92
N ARG A 34 1.67 -12.34 -1.56
CA ARG A 34 2.22 -13.66 -1.88
C ARG A 34 3.59 -13.97 -1.25
N LYS A 35 3.98 -13.25 -0.23
CA LYS A 35 5.13 -13.61 0.62
C LYS A 35 4.85 -14.90 1.41
N ARG A 36 3.57 -15.15 1.72
CA ARG A 36 3.08 -16.41 2.29
C ARG A 36 2.00 -17.04 1.41
N ALA A 37 1.92 -18.37 1.43
CA ALA A 37 0.90 -19.11 0.70
C ALA A 37 -0.45 -19.08 1.44
N VAL A 38 -1.53 -18.82 0.71
CA VAL A 38 -2.91 -18.93 1.23
C VAL A 38 -3.26 -20.41 1.38
N ARG A 39 -3.33 -20.90 2.61
CA ARG A 39 -3.70 -22.30 2.91
C ARG A 39 -5.21 -22.50 2.86
N GLU A 40 -5.95 -21.65 3.55
CA GLU A 40 -7.41 -21.67 3.62
C GLU A 40 -7.99 -20.34 3.14
N GLY A 41 -9.23 -20.36 2.65
CA GLY A 41 -9.88 -19.20 2.07
C GLY A 41 -9.38 -18.88 0.67
N ASP A 42 -9.67 -17.66 0.21
CA ASP A 42 -9.31 -17.16 -1.12
C ASP A 42 -9.09 -15.64 -1.07
N ILE A 43 -8.20 -15.15 -1.91
CA ILE A 43 -7.99 -13.72 -2.15
C ILE A 43 -8.22 -13.47 -3.63
N ARG A 44 -9.06 -12.49 -3.94
CA ARG A 44 -9.44 -12.18 -5.33
C ARG A 44 -9.13 -10.74 -5.68
N LEU A 45 -8.55 -10.55 -6.84
CA LEU A 45 -8.41 -9.25 -7.51
C LEU A 45 -9.34 -9.23 -8.71
N ASN A 46 -10.28 -8.29 -8.75
CA ASN A 46 -11.27 -8.19 -9.83
C ASN A 46 -11.95 -9.55 -10.15
N GLY A 47 -12.36 -10.27 -9.11
CA GLY A 47 -12.99 -11.59 -9.21
C GLY A 47 -12.03 -12.76 -9.48
N THR A 48 -10.78 -12.50 -9.86
CA THR A 48 -9.77 -13.55 -10.15
C THR A 48 -9.01 -13.94 -8.89
N SER A 49 -9.01 -15.23 -8.55
CA SER A 49 -8.23 -15.75 -7.42
C SER A 49 -6.73 -15.62 -7.68
N ILE A 50 -6.00 -14.99 -6.74
CA ILE A 50 -4.54 -14.85 -6.81
C ILE A 50 -3.80 -16.07 -6.22
N LYS A 51 -4.51 -17.03 -5.65
CA LYS A 51 -3.93 -18.15 -4.88
C LYS A 51 -2.90 -18.98 -5.66
N LYS A 52 -3.02 -19.04 -7.00
CA LYS A 52 -2.11 -19.78 -7.88
C LYS A 52 -1.28 -18.89 -8.80
N LEU A 53 -1.48 -17.57 -8.74
CA LEU A 53 -0.75 -16.65 -9.61
C LEU A 53 0.66 -16.41 -9.10
N SER A 54 1.59 -16.15 -10.01
CA SER A 54 2.92 -15.66 -9.66
C SER A 54 2.84 -14.16 -9.25
N ILE A 55 3.87 -13.66 -8.58
CA ILE A 55 3.98 -12.23 -8.25
C ILE A 55 3.96 -11.39 -9.53
N GLN A 56 4.62 -11.86 -10.61
CA GLN A 56 4.63 -11.17 -11.90
C GLN A 56 3.22 -11.08 -12.51
N ASP A 57 2.41 -12.14 -12.40
CA ASP A 57 1.04 -12.11 -12.93
C ASP A 57 0.14 -11.17 -12.13
N ILE A 58 0.32 -11.11 -10.81
CA ILE A 58 -0.40 -10.15 -9.96
C ILE A 58 0.02 -8.71 -10.31
N ARG A 59 1.29 -8.45 -10.55
CA ARG A 59 1.79 -7.12 -11.00
C ARG A 59 1.17 -6.69 -12.33
N LYS A 60 0.99 -7.63 -13.29
CA LYS A 60 0.29 -7.36 -14.57
C LYS A 60 -1.19 -6.97 -14.38
N MET A 61 -1.80 -7.29 -13.24
CA MET A 61 -3.16 -6.88 -12.87
C MET A 61 -3.20 -5.46 -12.27
N GLN A 62 -2.19 -4.64 -12.51
CA GLN A 62 -2.07 -3.27 -11.98
C GLN A 62 -2.17 -3.23 -10.45
N PHE A 63 -1.39 -4.08 -9.81
CA PHE A 63 -1.30 -4.17 -8.35
C PHE A 63 -0.05 -3.44 -7.84
N GLY A 64 -0.25 -2.43 -6.97
CA GLY A 64 0.79 -1.70 -6.28
C GLY A 64 0.93 -2.12 -4.82
N TYR A 65 2.16 -2.07 -4.29
CA TYR A 65 2.42 -2.34 -2.89
C TYR A 65 3.53 -1.44 -2.33
N VAL A 66 3.15 -0.60 -1.38
CA VAL A 66 4.07 0.23 -0.58
C VAL A 66 4.31 -0.49 0.75
N PRO A 67 5.50 -1.05 1.01
CA PRO A 67 5.80 -1.81 2.22
C PRO A 67 6.08 -0.89 3.41
N GLU A 68 5.87 -1.43 4.63
CA GLU A 68 6.23 -0.78 5.90
C GLU A 68 7.74 -0.52 6.00
N ASP A 69 8.56 -1.53 5.68
CA ASP A 69 10.02 -1.40 5.68
C ASP A 69 10.52 -1.04 4.28
N ARG A 70 10.69 0.27 4.07
CA ARG A 70 11.23 0.77 2.80
C ARG A 70 12.65 0.35 2.52
N ILE A 71 13.47 0.11 3.55
CA ILE A 71 14.91 -0.21 3.38
C ILE A 71 15.08 -1.66 2.96
N GLU A 72 14.45 -2.58 3.69
CA GLU A 72 14.60 -4.02 3.45
C GLU A 72 13.74 -4.51 2.27
N GLN A 73 12.59 -3.87 2.01
CA GLN A 73 11.59 -4.35 1.06
C GLN A 73 11.26 -3.33 -0.04
N GLY A 74 11.49 -2.05 0.23
CA GLY A 74 11.04 -0.98 -0.64
C GLY A 74 12.06 -0.56 -1.68
N ILE A 75 13.36 -0.52 -1.37
CA ILE A 75 14.39 0.03 -2.25
C ILE A 75 15.58 -0.92 -2.44
N ALA A 76 16.25 -0.79 -3.58
CA ALA A 76 17.61 -1.27 -3.81
C ALA A 76 18.57 -0.11 -3.55
N GLY A 77 19.04 0.04 -2.29
CA GLY A 77 19.74 1.24 -1.83
C GLY A 77 21.05 1.57 -2.55
N GLN A 78 21.70 0.60 -3.20
CA GLN A 78 22.92 0.78 -3.98
C GLN A 78 22.66 1.22 -5.43
N GLU A 79 21.42 1.04 -5.89
CA GLU A 79 21.00 1.40 -7.25
C GLU A 79 20.49 2.85 -7.30
N SER A 80 20.44 3.39 -8.52
CA SER A 80 19.97 4.76 -8.78
C SER A 80 18.46 4.92 -8.52
N ILE A 81 18.00 6.16 -8.44
CA ILE A 81 16.57 6.49 -8.39
C ILE A 81 15.87 5.94 -9.63
N ALA A 82 16.45 6.13 -10.83
CA ALA A 82 15.89 5.68 -12.09
C ALA A 82 15.68 4.14 -12.10
N GLU A 83 16.68 3.37 -11.68
CA GLU A 83 16.58 1.90 -11.61
C GLU A 83 15.55 1.45 -10.57
N ASN A 84 15.49 2.11 -9.42
CA ASN A 84 14.47 1.82 -8.41
C ASN A 84 13.04 2.08 -8.94
N MET A 85 12.82 3.17 -9.67
CA MET A 85 11.49 3.54 -10.19
C MET A 85 10.93 2.55 -11.21
N VAL A 86 11.79 1.87 -11.98
CA VAL A 86 11.35 0.90 -12.99
C VAL A 86 11.51 -0.55 -12.56
N SER A 87 12.02 -0.82 -11.35
CA SER A 87 12.38 -2.17 -10.88
C SER A 87 11.24 -3.19 -10.92
N ASN A 88 9.99 -2.76 -10.78
CA ASN A 88 8.80 -3.62 -10.83
C ASN A 88 8.23 -3.81 -12.25
N ARG A 89 8.72 -3.07 -13.27
CA ARG A 89 8.19 -3.08 -14.64
C ARG A 89 9.24 -2.88 -15.75
N TYR A 90 10.53 -3.00 -15.46
CA TYR A 90 11.61 -2.83 -16.44
C TYR A 90 11.47 -3.72 -17.69
N ALA A 91 10.79 -4.89 -17.56
CA ALA A 91 10.58 -5.84 -18.65
C ALA A 91 9.34 -5.53 -19.52
N THR A 92 8.60 -4.45 -19.24
CA THR A 92 7.45 -4.05 -20.06
C THR A 92 7.92 -3.47 -21.40
N SER A 93 7.04 -3.46 -22.42
CA SER A 93 7.32 -2.87 -23.73
C SER A 93 7.58 -1.36 -23.68
N GLU A 94 7.26 -0.72 -22.56
CA GLU A 94 7.53 0.69 -22.29
C GLU A 94 9.05 0.94 -22.16
N PHE A 95 9.74 0.11 -21.38
CA PHE A 95 11.16 0.28 -21.05
C PHE A 95 12.08 -0.75 -21.67
N CYS A 96 11.54 -1.82 -22.31
CA CYS A 96 12.33 -2.90 -22.89
C CYS A 96 11.85 -3.22 -24.32
N ARG A 97 12.76 -3.17 -25.29
CA ARG A 97 12.49 -3.55 -26.69
C ARG A 97 13.51 -4.59 -27.14
N GLY A 98 13.02 -5.75 -27.57
CA GLY A 98 13.90 -6.83 -28.05
C GLY A 98 14.91 -7.33 -27.02
N GLY A 99 14.58 -7.24 -25.71
CA GLY A 99 15.47 -7.63 -24.61
C GLY A 99 16.49 -6.56 -24.19
N LEU A 100 16.47 -5.39 -24.82
CA LEU A 100 17.34 -4.26 -24.46
C LEU A 100 16.55 -3.17 -23.75
N LEU A 101 17.09 -2.67 -22.64
CA LEU A 101 16.50 -1.56 -21.89
C LEU A 101 16.70 -0.23 -22.60
N ASP A 102 15.66 0.58 -22.66
CA ASP A 102 15.69 1.95 -23.15
C ASP A 102 16.02 2.90 -21.99
N TYR A 103 17.30 3.05 -21.71
CA TYR A 103 17.77 3.89 -20.60
C TYR A 103 17.34 5.35 -20.73
N LYS A 104 17.19 5.87 -21.94
CA LYS A 104 16.71 7.24 -22.14
C LYS A 104 15.29 7.41 -21.61
N LYS A 105 14.40 6.49 -21.96
CA LYS A 105 13.02 6.49 -21.43
C LYS A 105 12.96 6.28 -19.92
N ILE A 106 13.82 5.43 -19.38
CA ILE A 106 13.92 5.20 -17.95
C ILE A 106 14.34 6.47 -17.21
N GLU A 107 15.32 7.20 -17.74
CA GLU A 107 15.78 8.46 -17.17
C GLU A 107 14.70 9.56 -17.27
N GLU A 108 14.05 9.71 -18.43
CA GLU A 108 12.94 10.64 -18.64
C GLU A 108 11.79 10.38 -17.66
N PHE A 109 11.36 9.10 -17.54
CA PHE A 109 10.34 8.68 -16.59
C PHE A 109 10.72 8.98 -15.14
N ALA A 110 11.98 8.74 -14.77
CA ALA A 110 12.47 9.05 -13.42
C ALA A 110 12.47 10.56 -13.13
N ASP A 111 12.87 11.39 -14.10
CA ASP A 111 12.90 12.84 -13.95
C ASP A 111 11.48 13.42 -13.79
N GLU A 112 10.49 12.93 -14.54
CA GLU A 112 9.08 13.30 -14.39
C GLU A 112 8.58 12.97 -12.98
N ASN A 113 8.84 11.76 -12.50
CA ASN A 113 8.43 11.34 -11.16
C ASN A 113 9.18 12.06 -10.03
N ILE A 114 10.46 12.40 -10.22
CA ILE A 114 11.22 13.24 -9.26
C ILE A 114 10.52 14.58 -9.07
N GLN A 115 10.06 15.19 -10.15
CA GLN A 115 9.33 16.47 -10.10
C GLN A 115 7.94 16.30 -9.49
N GLU A 116 7.16 15.32 -9.94
CA GLU A 116 5.78 15.10 -9.51
C GLU A 116 5.68 14.77 -8.02
N TYR A 117 6.59 13.95 -7.50
CA TYR A 117 6.62 13.55 -6.09
C TYR A 117 7.54 14.45 -5.24
N GLU A 118 8.03 15.55 -5.81
CA GLU A 118 8.92 16.52 -5.13
C GLU A 118 10.10 15.83 -4.41
N ILE A 119 10.76 14.88 -5.09
CA ILE A 119 11.88 14.13 -4.52
C ILE A 119 13.12 15.02 -4.51
N ARG A 120 13.66 15.31 -3.32
CA ARG A 120 14.88 16.11 -3.19
C ARG A 120 16.10 15.23 -3.39
N CYS A 121 16.76 15.39 -4.53
CA CYS A 121 17.94 14.64 -4.96
C CYS A 121 18.85 15.50 -5.86
N SER A 122 20.03 14.99 -6.20
CA SER A 122 20.95 15.61 -7.16
C SER A 122 20.70 15.19 -8.62
N GLY A 123 19.70 14.33 -8.87
CA GLY A 123 19.30 13.82 -10.18
C GLY A 123 18.97 12.33 -10.14
N ASN A 124 18.42 11.82 -11.24
CA ASN A 124 17.91 10.44 -11.35
C ASN A 124 18.98 9.34 -11.17
N LYS A 125 20.27 9.67 -11.38
CA LYS A 125 21.43 8.77 -11.21
C LYS A 125 21.93 8.67 -9.77
N GLN A 126 21.39 9.49 -8.84
CA GLN A 126 21.76 9.39 -7.43
C GLN A 126 21.30 8.05 -6.84
N LYS A 127 22.18 7.41 -6.04
CA LYS A 127 21.82 6.19 -5.28
C LYS A 127 20.72 6.50 -4.27
N VAL A 128 19.65 5.68 -4.27
CA VAL A 128 18.50 5.89 -3.38
C VAL A 128 18.90 5.84 -1.91
N GLY A 129 19.84 4.97 -1.53
CA GLY A 129 20.33 4.86 -0.16
C GLY A 129 21.00 6.14 0.40
N MET A 130 21.32 7.13 -0.46
CA MET A 130 21.88 8.43 -0.04
C MET A 130 20.80 9.49 0.23
N LEU A 131 19.52 9.18 0.00
CA LEU A 131 18.42 10.09 0.26
C LEU A 131 18.02 10.11 1.74
N SER A 132 17.32 11.15 2.15
CA SER A 132 16.61 11.13 3.45
C SER A 132 15.49 10.11 3.46
N GLY A 133 15.08 9.62 4.64
CA GLY A 133 14.01 8.65 4.77
C GLY A 133 12.71 9.04 4.08
N GLY A 134 12.32 10.32 4.15
CA GLY A 134 11.14 10.83 3.45
C GLY A 134 11.29 10.81 1.92
N ASN A 135 12.47 11.13 1.39
CA ASN A 135 12.70 11.05 -0.06
C ASN A 135 12.83 9.60 -0.56
N MET A 136 13.43 8.68 0.23
CA MET A 136 13.38 7.24 -0.08
C MET A 136 11.94 6.74 -0.18
N GLN A 137 11.08 7.12 0.77
CA GLN A 137 9.67 6.73 0.77
C GLN A 137 8.93 7.27 -0.44
N LYS A 138 9.20 8.52 -0.84
CA LYS A 138 8.63 9.11 -2.05
C LYS A 138 9.05 8.36 -3.32
N VAL A 139 10.29 7.84 -3.40
CA VAL A 139 10.71 6.95 -4.51
C VAL A 139 9.89 5.67 -4.53
N VAL A 140 9.66 5.02 -3.37
CA VAL A 140 8.84 3.80 -3.29
C VAL A 140 7.41 4.08 -3.73
N VAL A 141 6.81 5.16 -3.21
CA VAL A 141 5.42 5.55 -3.54
C VAL A 141 5.31 5.91 -5.03
N ALA A 142 6.26 6.68 -5.57
CA ALA A 142 6.29 7.02 -6.99
C ALA A 142 6.32 5.76 -7.87
N ARG A 143 7.21 4.81 -7.58
CA ARG A 143 7.27 3.54 -8.31
C ARG A 143 5.96 2.78 -8.30
N GLU A 144 5.30 2.69 -7.15
CA GLU A 144 4.09 1.89 -6.99
C GLU A 144 2.82 2.60 -7.48
N CYS A 145 2.82 3.93 -7.53
CA CYS A 145 1.65 4.73 -7.89
C CYS A 145 1.66 5.25 -9.33
N SER A 146 2.83 5.44 -9.95
CA SER A 146 2.95 6.07 -11.28
C SER A 146 2.56 5.19 -12.48
N HIS A 147 1.92 4.06 -12.26
CA HIS A 147 1.43 3.16 -13.31
C HIS A 147 -0.08 2.89 -13.20
N ASP A 148 -0.81 3.81 -12.59
CA ASP A 148 -2.26 3.78 -12.43
C ASP A 148 -2.75 2.44 -11.86
N PRO A 149 -2.32 2.05 -10.63
CA PRO A 149 -2.69 0.79 -10.05
C PRO A 149 -4.20 0.71 -9.84
N GLN A 150 -4.83 -0.40 -10.21
CA GLN A 150 -6.24 -0.67 -9.89
C GLN A 150 -6.41 -1.04 -8.41
N VAL A 151 -5.37 -1.62 -7.82
CA VAL A 151 -5.32 -1.98 -6.40
C VAL A 151 -3.99 -1.53 -5.83
N LEU A 152 -4.02 -0.77 -4.73
CA LEU A 152 -2.85 -0.36 -3.97
C LEU A 152 -2.95 -0.88 -2.54
N ILE A 153 -1.94 -1.60 -2.07
CA ILE A 153 -1.73 -1.85 -0.65
C ILE A 153 -0.70 -0.84 -0.15
N ALA A 154 -1.10 0.01 0.80
CA ALA A 154 -0.23 0.97 1.46
C ALA A 154 -0.05 0.56 2.93
N GLU A 155 1.08 -0.05 3.25
CA GLU A 155 1.43 -0.51 4.58
C GLU A 155 2.32 0.54 5.25
N GLN A 156 1.80 1.19 6.31
CA GLN A 156 2.49 2.24 7.07
C GLN A 156 3.16 3.31 6.16
N PRO A 157 2.44 3.88 5.17
CA PRO A 157 3.05 4.62 4.07
C PRO A 157 3.83 5.86 4.51
N THR A 158 3.52 6.41 5.69
CA THR A 158 4.19 7.60 6.22
C THR A 158 5.06 7.34 7.45
N ARG A 159 5.31 6.07 7.78
CA ARG A 159 6.12 5.72 8.94
C ARG A 159 7.54 6.29 8.84
N GLY A 160 7.92 7.09 9.84
CA GLY A 160 9.27 7.65 9.96
C GLY A 160 9.65 8.60 8.84
N VAL A 161 8.69 9.34 8.29
CA VAL A 161 8.91 10.44 7.35
C VAL A 161 8.53 11.78 7.99
N ASP A 162 9.04 12.87 7.45
CA ASP A 162 8.67 14.21 7.88
C ASP A 162 7.26 14.59 7.38
N VAL A 163 6.67 15.63 7.99
CA VAL A 163 5.29 16.09 7.68
C VAL A 163 5.12 16.47 6.21
N GLY A 164 6.15 17.07 5.60
CA GLY A 164 6.09 17.47 4.18
C GLY A 164 6.02 16.26 3.27
N ALA A 165 6.85 15.24 3.51
CA ALA A 165 6.80 13.98 2.75
C ALA A 165 5.47 13.24 3.00
N ALA A 166 4.97 13.19 4.24
CA ALA A 166 3.68 12.59 4.56
C ALA A 166 2.53 13.25 3.80
N HIS A 167 2.53 14.59 3.72
CA HIS A 167 1.50 15.32 2.97
C HIS A 167 1.47 14.95 1.47
N ILE A 168 2.64 14.84 0.82
CA ILE A 168 2.74 14.44 -0.59
C ILE A 168 2.22 13.01 -0.77
N ILE A 169 2.62 12.08 0.11
CA ILE A 169 2.18 10.69 0.05
C ILE A 169 0.66 10.57 0.22
N HIS A 170 0.09 11.24 1.22
CA HIS A 170 -1.36 11.27 1.44
C HIS A 170 -2.11 11.82 0.21
N LYS A 171 -1.61 12.94 -0.35
CA LYS A 171 -2.19 13.53 -1.57
C LYS A 171 -2.23 12.53 -2.71
N LYS A 172 -1.13 11.81 -2.96
CA LYS A 172 -1.06 10.80 -4.04
C LYS A 172 -2.00 9.60 -3.81
N ILE A 173 -2.11 9.11 -2.59
CA ILE A 173 -3.07 8.05 -2.23
C ILE A 173 -4.51 8.52 -2.50
N MET A 174 -4.83 9.76 -2.12
CA MET A 174 -6.17 10.33 -2.35
C MET A 174 -6.46 10.56 -3.84
N GLU A 175 -5.47 10.99 -4.63
CA GLU A 175 -5.59 11.14 -6.08
C GLU A 175 -5.92 9.78 -6.73
N LEU A 176 -5.15 8.72 -6.44
CA LEU A 176 -5.40 7.38 -6.94
C LEU A 176 -6.81 6.86 -6.57
N ARG A 177 -7.21 7.06 -5.32
CA ARG A 177 -8.57 6.71 -4.88
C ARG A 177 -9.62 7.43 -5.72
N ASN A 178 -9.45 8.73 -5.99
CA ASN A 178 -10.39 9.52 -6.78
C ASN A 178 -10.42 9.09 -8.27
N GLU A 179 -9.33 8.53 -8.76
CA GLU A 179 -9.19 7.94 -10.10
C GLU A 179 -9.72 6.50 -10.20
N GLY A 180 -10.23 5.96 -9.09
CA GLY A 180 -10.88 4.66 -9.06
C GLY A 180 -10.01 3.51 -8.53
N CYS A 181 -8.81 3.77 -8.04
CA CYS A 181 -7.99 2.75 -7.38
C CYS A 181 -8.67 2.25 -6.10
N ALA A 182 -8.69 0.93 -5.89
CA ALA A 182 -9.05 0.32 -4.62
C ALA A 182 -7.82 0.34 -3.68
N VAL A 183 -7.87 1.09 -2.59
CA VAL A 183 -6.74 1.24 -1.67
C VAL A 183 -6.99 0.48 -0.39
N LEU A 184 -6.07 -0.41 -0.01
CA LEU A 184 -5.99 -0.99 1.32
C LEU A 184 -4.90 -0.25 2.10
N LEU A 185 -5.31 0.56 3.07
CA LEU A 185 -4.41 1.29 3.95
C LEU A 185 -4.26 0.54 5.27
N VAL A 186 -3.06 0.14 5.61
CA VAL A 186 -2.74 -0.44 6.93
C VAL A 186 -1.88 0.57 7.67
N SER A 187 -2.42 1.16 8.73
CA SER A 187 -1.71 2.16 9.52
C SER A 187 -1.89 1.95 11.01
N ALA A 188 -0.80 2.11 11.76
CA ALA A 188 -0.80 2.21 13.22
C ALA A 188 -1.03 3.66 13.69
N ASP A 189 -0.86 4.63 12.81
CA ASP A 189 -1.21 6.03 13.06
C ASP A 189 -2.72 6.20 12.85
N LEU A 190 -3.44 6.33 13.97
CA LEU A 190 -4.89 6.46 13.96
C LEU A 190 -5.36 7.74 13.29
N SER A 191 -4.60 8.83 13.39
CA SER A 191 -4.94 10.09 12.72
C SER A 191 -4.81 9.95 11.20
N GLU A 192 -3.81 9.21 10.70
CA GLU A 192 -3.68 8.86 9.29
C GLU A 192 -4.87 8.00 8.83
N ALA A 193 -5.17 6.92 9.57
CA ALA A 193 -6.27 6.02 9.25
C ALA A 193 -7.62 6.76 9.20
N LEU A 194 -7.93 7.59 10.21
CA LEU A 194 -9.17 8.37 10.29
C LEU A 194 -9.27 9.42 9.17
N LYS A 195 -8.15 10.04 8.81
CA LYS A 195 -8.11 11.12 7.80
C LYS A 195 -8.30 10.62 6.38
N LEU A 196 -7.72 9.45 6.06
CA LEU A 196 -7.66 8.96 4.68
C LEU A 196 -8.74 7.95 4.35
N SER A 197 -9.20 7.15 5.33
CA SER A 197 -10.07 6.02 5.05
C SER A 197 -11.53 6.43 4.87
N ASP A 198 -12.19 5.84 3.89
CA ASP A 198 -13.65 5.92 3.73
C ASP A 198 -14.35 4.97 4.70
N VAL A 199 -13.74 3.80 4.94
CA VAL A 199 -14.19 2.78 5.90
C VAL A 199 -13.01 2.29 6.71
N ILE A 200 -13.24 1.86 7.96
CA ILE A 200 -12.19 1.34 8.84
C ILE A 200 -12.62 -0.01 9.42
N ALA A 201 -11.75 -1.00 9.26
CA ALA A 201 -11.80 -2.24 10.02
C ALA A 201 -10.74 -2.22 11.13
N VAL A 202 -11.06 -2.77 12.30
CA VAL A 202 -10.10 -2.92 13.39
C VAL A 202 -9.74 -4.39 13.55
N MET A 203 -8.42 -4.67 13.55
CA MET A 203 -7.89 -6.00 13.77
C MET A 203 -7.38 -6.17 15.21
N TYR A 204 -7.80 -7.27 15.84
CA TYR A 204 -7.31 -7.71 17.14
C TYR A 204 -7.17 -9.23 17.17
N GLU A 205 -6.04 -9.75 17.63
CA GLU A 205 -5.73 -11.19 17.74
C GLU A 205 -6.01 -12.01 16.47
N GLY A 206 -5.78 -11.43 15.29
CA GLY A 206 -5.97 -12.09 14.00
C GLY A 206 -7.41 -12.10 13.48
N GLU A 207 -8.29 -11.33 14.08
CA GLU A 207 -9.70 -11.19 13.70
C GLU A 207 -10.03 -9.73 13.36
N ILE A 208 -11.04 -9.52 12.50
CA ILE A 208 -11.70 -8.20 12.39
C ILE A 208 -12.72 -8.13 13.55
N VAL A 209 -12.48 -7.24 14.51
CA VAL A 209 -13.32 -7.08 15.70
C VAL A 209 -14.29 -5.91 15.60
N ALA A 210 -14.05 -4.98 14.69
CA ALA A 210 -14.98 -3.89 14.40
C ALA A 210 -14.90 -3.48 12.91
N TYR A 211 -15.99 -2.96 12.39
CA TYR A 211 -16.11 -2.39 11.07
C TYR A 211 -16.94 -1.13 11.10
N PHE A 212 -16.41 -0.05 10.57
CA PHE A 212 -17.05 1.24 10.47
C PHE A 212 -17.18 1.59 8.99
N ASP A 213 -18.39 1.63 8.49
CA ASP A 213 -18.74 1.98 7.09
C ASP A 213 -18.75 3.49 6.83
N ASN A 214 -18.42 4.28 7.87
CA ASN A 214 -18.29 5.72 7.86
C ASN A 214 -17.34 6.09 9.00
N THR A 215 -16.46 7.05 8.77
CA THR A 215 -15.51 7.58 9.78
C THR A 215 -16.06 8.81 10.51
N GLU A 216 -17.26 9.29 10.16
CA GLU A 216 -17.89 10.45 10.80
C GLU A 216 -18.18 10.19 12.29
N GLY A 217 -17.68 11.08 13.15
CA GLY A 217 -17.79 10.95 14.59
C GLY A 217 -16.91 9.85 15.22
N LEU A 218 -16.05 9.19 14.43
CA LEU A 218 -15.05 8.28 14.91
C LEU A 218 -13.81 9.06 15.36
N ASN A 219 -13.22 8.68 16.48
CA ASN A 219 -11.99 9.29 17.01
C ASN A 219 -11.01 8.21 17.48
N GLU A 220 -9.79 8.64 17.80
CA GLU A 220 -8.71 7.75 18.21
C GLU A 220 -9.04 6.98 19.50
N GLU A 221 -9.71 7.64 20.47
CA GLU A 221 -10.11 7.02 21.74
C GLU A 221 -11.06 5.85 21.51
N LYS A 222 -12.09 6.06 20.67
CA LYS A 222 -13.06 5.03 20.33
C LYS A 222 -12.40 3.87 19.56
N LEU A 223 -11.55 4.15 18.57
CA LEU A 223 -10.79 3.10 17.87
C LEU A 223 -9.89 2.33 18.83
N GLY A 224 -9.25 3.02 19.78
CA GLY A 224 -8.37 2.43 20.79
C GLY A 224 -9.05 1.33 21.60
N LEU A 225 -10.33 1.48 21.96
CA LEU A 225 -11.08 0.47 22.70
C LEU A 225 -11.17 -0.86 21.92
N TYR A 226 -11.46 -0.78 20.62
CA TYR A 226 -11.52 -1.97 19.75
C TYR A 226 -10.13 -2.57 19.49
N MET A 227 -9.11 -1.72 19.33
CA MET A 227 -7.72 -2.17 19.10
C MET A 227 -7.12 -2.91 20.30
N LEU A 228 -7.62 -2.61 21.51
CA LEU A 228 -7.25 -3.30 22.75
C LEU A 228 -8.17 -4.48 23.07
N GLY A 229 -9.17 -4.76 22.23
CA GLY A 229 -10.13 -5.85 22.42
C GLY A 229 -11.13 -5.62 23.55
N LEU A 230 -11.23 -4.38 24.05
CA LEU A 230 -12.16 -4.00 25.11
C LEU A 230 -13.60 -3.88 24.61
N GLU A 231 -13.76 -3.54 23.33
CA GLU A 231 -15.04 -3.52 22.63
C GLU A 231 -14.98 -4.36 21.36
N ARG A 232 -16.14 -4.88 20.94
CA ARG A 232 -16.32 -5.63 19.69
C ARG A 232 -17.66 -5.29 19.08
N HIS A 233 -17.73 -5.20 17.77
CA HIS A 233 -18.98 -5.16 17.02
C HIS A 233 -19.62 -6.55 16.99
N SER A 234 -20.95 -6.59 16.78
CA SER A 234 -21.66 -7.84 16.52
C SER A 234 -21.21 -8.47 15.19
N GLU A 235 -21.38 -9.78 15.06
CA GLU A 235 -21.07 -10.47 13.79
C GLU A 235 -21.83 -9.87 12.58
N GLU A 236 -23.06 -9.40 12.81
CA GLU A 236 -23.87 -8.76 11.78
C GLU A 236 -23.23 -7.45 11.27
N GLN A 237 -22.72 -6.62 12.20
CA GLN A 237 -22.02 -5.39 11.85
C GLN A 237 -20.71 -5.70 11.11
N ILE A 238 -19.93 -6.70 11.56
CA ILE A 238 -18.67 -7.10 10.91
C ILE A 238 -18.94 -7.68 9.51
N ARG A 239 -20.06 -8.38 9.29
CA ARG A 239 -20.42 -8.90 7.97
C ARG A 239 -20.53 -7.82 6.89
N ARG A 240 -20.83 -6.57 7.25
CA ARG A 240 -20.87 -5.44 6.33
C ARG A 240 -19.51 -5.15 5.67
N ALA A 241 -18.39 -5.53 6.33
CA ALA A 241 -17.05 -5.42 5.76
C ALA A 241 -16.85 -6.27 4.49
N ARG A 242 -17.71 -7.27 4.28
CA ARG A 242 -17.60 -8.21 3.16
C ARG A 242 -18.11 -7.65 1.82
N GLY A 243 -18.83 -6.52 1.86
CA GLY A 243 -19.35 -5.84 0.67
C GLY A 243 -20.69 -6.34 0.19
#